data_aa87129539361a4cb51bd3f4393f18ab
#
_entry.id   aa87129539361a4cb51bd3f4393f18ab
#
_cell.length_a   1.000
_cell.length_b   1.000
_cell.length_c   1.000
_cell.angle_alpha   90.00
_cell.angle_beta   90.00
_cell.angle_gamma   90.00
#
_symmetry.space_group_name_H-M   'P 1'
#
loop_
_entity.id
_entity.type
_entity.pdbx_description
1 polymer ?
#
loop_
_entity_poly.entity_id
_entity_poly.type
_entity_poly.pdbx_seq_one_letter_code
_entity_poly.pdbx_strand_id
1 'polypeptide(L)'
;MEKAIRVQCFQNLVNYRKPSSFIIKETFPLPPYSTVLGMIHAACGYQEFHPMKLCIQGTNSGMVSELYTRYSFSSGTKYEEGRHQLCVDGKYGVFKGIANVELVCDNHMVIHIIPAEEDFAHVYQSLLYPGRYLSLGRYEDLLDIERVDIVKIHQEEEVDLKRDMYIPVAMAETLGIEKSRMTVYHLTKELSLIHI
;
A
#
# COMPACT_ATOMS: atom_id res chain seq x y z
N MET A 1 -25.93 6.04 -13.79
CA MET A 1 -25.42 5.71 -12.46
C MET A 1 -24.03 5.14 -12.61
N GLU A 2 -23.06 5.76 -11.99
CA GLU A 2 -21.67 5.30 -12.00
C GLU A 2 -21.56 4.02 -11.14
N LYS A 3 -20.77 3.06 -11.58
CA LYS A 3 -20.51 1.82 -10.83
C LYS A 3 -19.07 1.82 -10.34
N ALA A 4 -18.83 1.18 -9.22
CA ALA A 4 -17.48 0.91 -8.74
C ALA A 4 -17.32 -0.58 -8.38
N ILE A 5 -16.10 -1.05 -8.46
CA ILE A 5 -15.67 -2.30 -7.85
C ILE A 5 -15.33 -2.02 -6.41
N ARG A 6 -15.96 -2.70 -5.48
CA ARG A 6 -15.67 -2.61 -4.05
C ARG A 6 -14.91 -3.84 -3.63
N VAL A 7 -13.74 -3.63 -3.04
CA VAL A 7 -12.90 -4.69 -2.45
C VAL A 7 -12.89 -4.50 -0.95
N GLN A 8 -13.34 -5.51 -0.21
CA GLN A 8 -13.16 -5.62 1.23
C GLN A 8 -11.97 -6.53 1.48
N CYS A 9 -11.01 -6.05 2.25
CA CYS A 9 -9.76 -6.77 2.46
C CYS A 9 -9.16 -6.49 3.83
N PHE A 10 -8.27 -7.40 4.25
CA PHE A 10 -7.63 -7.37 5.55
C PHE A 10 -6.13 -7.62 5.43
N GLN A 11 -5.36 -6.99 6.32
CA GLN A 11 -3.94 -7.28 6.54
C GLN A 11 -3.64 -7.23 8.04
N ASN A 12 -3.00 -8.27 8.55
CA ASN A 12 -2.70 -8.37 9.98
C ASN A 12 -1.61 -7.37 10.41
N LEU A 13 -0.45 -7.40 9.75
CA LEU A 13 0.69 -6.51 10.02
C LEU A 13 1.27 -6.03 8.69
N VAL A 14 1.27 -4.71 8.46
CA VAL A 14 1.69 -4.16 7.17
C VAL A 14 2.48 -2.87 7.31
N ASN A 15 3.45 -2.65 6.41
CA ASN A 15 4.17 -1.39 6.28
C ASN A 15 3.88 -0.71 4.94
N TYR A 16 3.17 0.41 4.99
CA TYR A 16 3.01 1.33 3.86
C TYR A 16 4.07 2.42 3.97
N ARG A 17 5.27 2.09 3.56
CA ARG A 17 6.48 2.86 3.84
C ARG A 17 6.38 4.32 3.39
N LYS A 18 6.69 5.25 4.30
CA LYS A 18 6.88 6.66 3.98
C LYS A 18 8.21 6.86 3.24
N PRO A 19 8.24 7.54 2.08
CA PRO A 19 9.45 7.70 1.28
C PRO A 19 10.60 8.39 2.01
N SER A 20 10.30 9.31 2.91
CA SER A 20 11.30 10.07 3.70
C SER A 20 11.91 9.29 4.86
N SER A 21 11.35 8.13 5.23
CA SER A 21 11.79 7.36 6.40
C SER A 21 12.74 6.23 6.02
N PHE A 22 14.06 6.53 6.00
CA PHE A 22 15.09 5.56 5.60
C PHE A 22 15.53 4.64 6.74
N ILE A 23 15.60 5.13 7.96
CA ILE A 23 16.16 4.42 9.12
C ILE A 23 15.07 3.63 9.85
N ILE A 24 13.98 4.29 10.23
CA ILE A 24 12.92 3.70 11.08
C ILE A 24 11.84 2.99 10.24
N LYS A 25 11.79 3.19 8.94
CA LYS A 25 10.75 2.65 8.05
C LYS A 25 9.33 2.91 8.57
N GLU A 26 9.03 4.19 8.82
CA GLU A 26 7.68 4.62 9.19
C GLU A 26 6.63 4.23 8.16
N THR A 27 5.40 4.01 8.63
CA THR A 27 4.26 3.65 7.80
C THR A 27 3.23 4.77 7.67
N PHE A 28 2.51 4.79 6.56
CA PHE A 28 1.24 5.50 6.46
C PHE A 28 0.13 4.66 7.15
N PRO A 29 -0.94 5.29 7.66
CA PRO A 29 -2.06 4.57 8.29
C PRO A 29 -2.89 3.74 7.31
N LEU A 30 -2.91 4.14 6.04
CA LEU A 30 -3.57 3.47 4.92
C LEU A 30 -2.60 3.41 3.73
N PRO A 31 -2.80 2.49 2.78
CA PRO A 31 -1.93 2.40 1.61
C PRO A 31 -2.02 3.67 0.74
N PRO A 32 -0.89 4.21 0.26
CA PRO A 32 -0.89 5.27 -0.75
C PRO A 32 -1.60 4.82 -2.04
N TYR A 33 -2.16 5.77 -2.78
CA TYR A 33 -2.85 5.49 -4.05
C TYR A 33 -1.97 4.72 -5.04
N SER A 34 -0.69 5.07 -5.16
CA SER A 34 0.26 4.38 -6.04
C SER A 34 0.46 2.90 -5.66
N THR A 35 0.43 2.58 -4.37
CA THR A 35 0.57 1.21 -3.88
C THR A 35 -0.64 0.36 -4.27
N VAL A 36 -1.84 0.90 -4.11
CA VAL A 36 -3.09 0.24 -4.52
C VAL A 36 -3.16 0.08 -6.04
N LEU A 37 -2.82 1.14 -6.80
CA LEU A 37 -2.76 1.08 -8.27
C LEU A 37 -1.77 0.00 -8.72
N GLY A 38 -0.57 -0.03 -8.14
CA GLY A 38 0.44 -1.04 -8.47
C GLY A 38 -0.04 -2.48 -8.21
N MET A 39 -0.73 -2.71 -7.11
CA MET A 39 -1.34 -4.00 -6.80
C MET A 39 -2.40 -4.40 -7.85
N ILE A 40 -3.30 -3.47 -8.22
CA ILE A 40 -4.34 -3.73 -9.23
C ILE A 40 -3.70 -4.03 -10.60
N HIS A 41 -2.70 -3.23 -11.02
CA HIS A 41 -1.98 -3.46 -12.27
C HIS A 41 -1.29 -4.83 -12.28
N ALA A 42 -0.68 -5.22 -11.15
CA ALA A 42 -0.06 -6.54 -11.01
C ALA A 42 -1.08 -7.67 -11.06
N ALA A 43 -2.28 -7.50 -10.49
CA ALA A 43 -3.37 -8.47 -10.56
C ALA A 43 -3.89 -8.64 -11.99
N CYS A 44 -4.00 -7.53 -12.73
CA CYS A 44 -4.49 -7.51 -14.11
C CYS A 44 -3.42 -7.89 -15.14
N GLY A 45 -2.14 -7.94 -14.76
CA GLY A 45 -1.04 -8.19 -15.69
C GLY A 45 -0.75 -7.03 -16.65
N TYR A 46 -1.17 -5.82 -16.30
CA TYR A 46 -0.95 -4.63 -17.11
C TYR A 46 0.54 -4.28 -17.21
N GLN A 47 0.98 -3.94 -18.43
CA GLN A 47 2.35 -3.50 -18.72
C GLN A 47 2.44 -1.97 -18.90
N GLU A 48 1.30 -1.32 -19.13
CA GLU A 48 1.16 0.12 -19.28
C GLU A 48 0.25 0.67 -18.19
N PHE A 49 0.25 1.98 -18.04
CA PHE A 49 -0.57 2.64 -17.03
C PHE A 49 -2.04 2.72 -17.47
N HIS A 50 -2.94 2.16 -16.67
CA HIS A 50 -4.38 2.23 -16.81
C HIS A 50 -4.95 3.16 -15.72
N PRO A 51 -5.50 4.33 -16.06
CA PRO A 51 -5.99 5.29 -15.08
C PRO A 51 -7.25 4.80 -14.38
N MET A 52 -7.29 5.01 -13.05
CA MET A 52 -8.42 4.62 -12.22
C MET A 52 -8.70 5.68 -11.17
N LYS A 53 -9.97 5.87 -10.79
CA LYS A 53 -10.32 6.61 -9.58
C LYS A 53 -10.35 5.64 -8.41
N LEU A 54 -9.79 6.04 -7.28
CA LEU A 54 -9.72 5.23 -6.07
C LEU A 54 -10.29 5.99 -4.88
N CYS A 55 -11.02 5.27 -4.03
CA CYS A 55 -11.36 5.69 -2.68
C CYS A 55 -10.89 4.60 -1.73
N ILE A 56 -10.05 4.95 -0.76
CA ILE A 56 -9.43 4.04 0.19
C ILE A 56 -9.91 4.42 1.59
N GLN A 57 -10.56 3.48 2.25
CA GLN A 57 -11.07 3.62 3.60
C GLN A 57 -10.59 2.46 4.45
N GLY A 58 -10.32 2.68 5.72
CA GLY A 58 -9.92 1.61 6.62
C GLY A 58 -10.03 1.95 8.09
N THR A 59 -9.92 0.91 8.89
CA THR A 59 -9.78 0.97 10.35
C THR A 59 -8.67 0.02 10.75
N ASN A 60 -7.89 0.39 11.74
CA ASN A 60 -6.82 -0.43 12.26
C ASN A 60 -6.76 -0.39 13.79
N SER A 61 -6.06 -1.34 14.41
CA SER A 61 -5.88 -1.42 15.86
C SER A 61 -4.73 -0.53 16.37
N GLY A 62 -4.08 0.23 15.50
CA GLY A 62 -2.94 1.08 15.81
C GLY A 62 -1.66 0.65 15.10
N MET A 63 -0.53 1.17 15.57
CA MET A 63 0.78 0.90 14.99
C MET A 63 1.73 0.37 16.04
N VAL A 64 2.58 -0.58 15.65
CA VAL A 64 3.65 -1.13 16.49
C VAL A 64 4.99 -0.93 15.80
N SER A 65 6.04 -0.79 16.61
CA SER A 65 7.42 -0.75 16.11
C SER A 65 8.10 -2.08 16.42
N GLU A 66 8.60 -2.73 15.40
CA GLU A 66 9.31 -4.00 15.52
C GLU A 66 10.79 -3.87 15.17
N LEU A 67 11.60 -4.67 15.86
CA LEU A 67 13.00 -4.88 15.55
C LEU A 67 13.16 -6.13 14.68
N TYR A 68 13.88 -5.99 13.59
CA TYR A 68 14.22 -7.14 12.76
C TYR A 68 15.70 -7.17 12.39
N THR A 69 16.20 -8.34 12.08
CA THR A 69 17.57 -8.50 11.58
C THR A 69 17.63 -8.13 10.11
N ARG A 70 18.45 -7.13 9.80
CA ARG A 70 18.74 -6.70 8.42
C ARG A 70 20.07 -7.31 7.95
N TYR A 71 20.04 -7.91 6.79
CA TYR A 71 21.24 -8.33 6.06
C TYR A 71 21.49 -7.36 4.91
N SER A 72 22.72 -6.87 4.79
CA SER A 72 23.12 -6.00 3.70
C SER A 72 24.09 -6.76 2.80
N PHE A 73 23.66 -6.98 1.56
CA PHE A 73 24.40 -7.62 0.51
C PHE A 73 24.94 -6.56 -0.44
N SER A 74 26.21 -6.70 -0.83
CA SER A 74 26.81 -5.89 -1.88
C SER A 74 27.52 -6.82 -2.86
N SER A 75 27.19 -6.71 -4.13
CA SER A 75 27.78 -7.56 -5.16
C SER A 75 29.31 -7.47 -5.15
N GLY A 76 29.98 -8.63 -5.11
CA GLY A 76 31.44 -8.72 -5.17
C GLY A 76 32.18 -8.34 -3.89
N THR A 77 31.51 -7.99 -2.79
CA THR A 77 32.19 -7.68 -1.52
C THR A 77 32.85 -8.94 -0.97
N LYS A 78 34.19 -8.93 -0.90
CA LYS A 78 34.95 -10.02 -0.29
C LYS A 78 34.79 -10.01 1.23
N TYR A 79 34.80 -11.20 1.83
CA TYR A 79 34.77 -11.32 3.29
C TYR A 79 36.10 -10.82 3.88
N GLU A 80 35.96 -10.01 4.91
CA GLU A 80 37.06 -9.52 5.76
C GLU A 80 36.68 -9.82 7.22
N GLU A 81 37.54 -10.58 7.90
CA GLU A 81 37.38 -10.88 9.31
C GLU A 81 37.42 -9.61 10.16
N GLY A 82 36.53 -9.52 11.12
CA GLY A 82 36.36 -8.32 11.97
C GLY A 82 35.54 -7.20 11.35
N ARG A 83 35.27 -7.21 10.04
CA ARG A 83 34.43 -6.24 9.36
C ARG A 83 33.04 -6.78 9.03
N HIS A 84 32.95 -8.01 8.59
CA HIS A 84 31.69 -8.65 8.21
C HIS A 84 31.25 -9.64 9.27
N GLN A 85 29.97 -9.63 9.60
CA GLN A 85 29.38 -10.52 10.60
C GLN A 85 29.11 -11.93 10.03
N LEU A 86 28.99 -12.05 8.71
CA LEU A 86 28.74 -13.33 8.05
C LEU A 86 29.64 -13.51 6.83
N CYS A 87 30.09 -14.76 6.64
CA CYS A 87 30.78 -15.20 5.44
C CYS A 87 29.87 -16.13 4.64
N VAL A 88 29.61 -15.82 3.36
CA VAL A 88 28.80 -16.61 2.46
C VAL A 88 29.71 -17.23 1.40
N ASP A 89 29.50 -18.52 1.11
CA ASP A 89 30.35 -19.32 0.18
C ASP A 89 31.86 -19.25 0.48
N GLY A 90 32.23 -19.02 1.74
CA GLY A 90 33.64 -18.94 2.17
C GLY A 90 34.41 -17.73 1.62
N LYS A 91 33.75 -16.81 0.89
CA LYS A 91 34.42 -15.68 0.22
C LYS A 91 33.70 -14.35 0.21
N TYR A 92 32.39 -14.32 0.42
CA TYR A 92 31.61 -13.08 0.37
C TYR A 92 31.25 -12.60 1.76
N GLY A 93 31.43 -11.30 2.00
CA GLY A 93 31.09 -10.65 3.26
C GLY A 93 29.66 -10.08 3.26
N VAL A 94 28.91 -10.33 4.33
CA VAL A 94 27.57 -9.80 4.55
C VAL A 94 27.53 -9.07 5.89
N PHE A 95 26.99 -7.85 5.87
CA PHE A 95 26.72 -7.12 7.10
C PHE A 95 25.39 -7.55 7.69
N LYS A 96 25.40 -7.77 9.00
CA LYS A 96 24.20 -8.05 9.80
C LYS A 96 23.99 -6.90 10.75
N GLY A 97 22.81 -6.35 10.79
CA GLY A 97 22.45 -5.26 11.70
C GLY A 97 21.04 -5.40 12.20
N ILE A 98 20.67 -4.53 13.14
CA ILE A 98 19.29 -4.40 13.63
C ILE A 98 18.66 -3.21 12.92
N ALA A 99 17.41 -3.33 12.53
CA ALA A 99 16.62 -2.25 11.96
C ALA A 99 15.22 -2.24 12.55
N ASN A 100 14.62 -1.06 12.60
CA ASN A 100 13.25 -0.85 13.02
C ASN A 100 12.32 -0.80 11.82
N VAL A 101 11.12 -1.32 12.01
CA VAL A 101 10.00 -1.16 11.09
C VAL A 101 8.74 -0.86 11.89
N GLU A 102 7.99 0.13 11.45
CA GLU A 102 6.67 0.43 11.98
C GLU A 102 5.63 -0.33 11.15
N LEU A 103 4.69 -0.99 11.81
CA LEU A 103 3.66 -1.80 11.20
C LEU A 103 2.28 -1.34 11.65
N VAL A 104 1.34 -1.23 10.72
CA VAL A 104 -0.09 -1.07 11.01
C VAL A 104 -0.65 -2.44 11.37
N CYS A 105 -1.42 -2.50 12.48
CA CYS A 105 -2.00 -3.73 12.99
C CYS A 105 -3.48 -3.85 12.62
N ASP A 106 -3.90 -5.05 12.24
CA ASP A 106 -5.31 -5.41 11.97
C ASP A 106 -6.02 -4.40 11.06
N ASN A 107 -5.45 -4.19 9.89
CA ASN A 107 -5.95 -3.19 8.95
C ASN A 107 -7.09 -3.75 8.10
N HIS A 108 -8.33 -3.39 8.44
CA HIS A 108 -9.54 -3.69 7.68
C HIS A 108 -9.84 -2.56 6.70
N MET A 109 -9.86 -2.86 5.41
CA MET A 109 -10.00 -1.85 4.37
C MET A 109 -11.20 -2.10 3.47
N VAL A 110 -11.74 -1.01 2.95
CA VAL A 110 -12.69 -0.98 1.85
C VAL A 110 -12.12 -0.08 0.76
N ILE A 111 -11.84 -0.66 -0.39
CA ILE A 111 -11.30 0.06 -1.54
C ILE A 111 -12.37 0.08 -2.63
N HIS A 112 -12.72 1.29 -3.08
CA HIS A 112 -13.59 1.46 -4.25
C HIS A 112 -12.73 1.86 -5.45
N ILE A 113 -12.94 1.17 -6.56
CA ILE A 113 -12.15 1.29 -7.78
C ILE A 113 -13.11 1.62 -8.92
N ILE A 114 -12.83 2.69 -9.65
CA ILE A 114 -13.55 3.05 -10.87
C ILE A 114 -12.52 3.11 -12.00
N PRO A 115 -12.30 2.02 -12.71
CA PRO A 115 -11.47 2.00 -13.90
C PRO A 115 -12.20 2.61 -15.10
N ALA A 116 -11.54 2.72 -16.24
CA ALA A 116 -12.18 2.99 -17.51
C ALA A 116 -13.20 1.89 -17.83
N GLU A 117 -14.23 2.19 -18.65
CA GLU A 117 -15.33 1.26 -18.93
C GLU A 117 -14.84 -0.02 -19.60
N GLU A 118 -13.88 0.11 -20.52
CA GLU A 118 -13.23 -1.01 -21.20
C GLU A 118 -12.45 -1.95 -20.26
N ASP A 119 -11.90 -1.41 -19.20
CA ASP A 119 -11.11 -2.16 -18.21
C ASP A 119 -11.95 -2.78 -17.09
N PHE A 120 -13.19 -2.31 -16.92
CA PHE A 120 -14.01 -2.63 -15.75
C PHE A 120 -14.18 -4.14 -15.52
N ALA A 121 -14.54 -4.88 -16.57
CA ALA A 121 -14.74 -6.33 -16.47
C ALA A 121 -13.44 -7.07 -16.16
N HIS A 122 -12.33 -6.66 -16.77
CA HIS A 122 -11.03 -7.26 -16.55
C HIS A 122 -10.52 -7.03 -15.12
N VAL A 123 -10.57 -5.80 -14.63
CA VAL A 123 -10.19 -5.46 -13.25
C VAL A 123 -11.04 -6.22 -12.23
N TYR A 124 -12.37 -6.28 -12.44
CA TYR A 124 -13.26 -7.02 -11.55
C TYR A 124 -12.91 -8.51 -11.49
N GLN A 125 -12.72 -9.16 -12.63
CA GLN A 125 -12.39 -10.59 -12.69
C GLN A 125 -11.01 -10.89 -12.09
N SER A 126 -10.02 -10.02 -12.34
CA SER A 126 -8.66 -10.19 -11.83
C SER A 126 -8.56 -10.03 -10.31
N LEU A 127 -9.43 -9.24 -9.70
CA LEU A 127 -9.51 -9.10 -8.25
C LEU A 127 -10.38 -10.18 -7.60
N LEU A 128 -11.41 -10.68 -8.30
CA LEU A 128 -12.26 -11.76 -7.81
C LEU A 128 -11.54 -13.12 -7.84
N TYR A 129 -10.72 -13.35 -8.87
CA TYR A 129 -9.94 -14.58 -9.08
C TYR A 129 -8.47 -14.24 -9.41
N PRO A 130 -7.70 -13.74 -8.45
CA PRO A 130 -6.32 -13.36 -8.73
C PRO A 130 -5.47 -14.60 -9.06
N GLY A 131 -4.70 -14.52 -10.14
CA GLY A 131 -3.83 -15.62 -10.59
C GLY A 131 -2.62 -15.89 -9.68
N ARG A 132 -2.43 -15.05 -8.64
CA ARG A 132 -1.37 -15.16 -7.62
C ARG A 132 -1.83 -14.51 -6.32
N TYR A 133 -1.16 -14.82 -5.23
CA TYR A 133 -1.36 -14.08 -3.98
C TYR A 133 -0.96 -12.61 -4.19
N LEU A 134 -1.85 -11.69 -3.82
CA LEU A 134 -1.59 -10.27 -3.89
C LEU A 134 -0.95 -9.77 -2.60
N SER A 135 -0.06 -8.81 -2.72
CA SER A 135 0.51 -8.07 -1.60
C SER A 135 0.18 -6.59 -1.73
N LEU A 136 0.00 -5.92 -0.60
CA LEU A 136 -0.24 -4.48 -0.55
C LEU A 136 0.66 -3.89 0.54
N GLY A 137 1.69 -3.15 0.14
CA GLY A 137 2.79 -2.71 0.99
C GLY A 137 4.09 -3.35 0.54
N ARG A 138 4.78 -4.08 1.42
CA ARG A 138 5.95 -4.88 1.07
C ARG A 138 5.51 -6.17 0.37
N TYR A 139 6.43 -6.88 -0.29
CA TYR A 139 6.09 -8.13 -0.98
C TYR A 139 5.62 -9.24 -0.01
N GLU A 140 6.08 -9.21 1.25
CA GLU A 140 5.67 -10.11 2.32
C GLU A 140 4.33 -9.73 2.99
N ASP A 141 3.82 -8.51 2.73
CA ASP A 141 2.56 -8.02 3.29
C ASP A 141 1.39 -8.52 2.43
N LEU A 142 1.05 -9.79 2.59
CA LEU A 142 -0.03 -10.43 1.84
C LEU A 142 -1.38 -9.79 2.14
N LEU A 143 -2.21 -9.68 1.12
CA LEU A 143 -3.56 -9.13 1.20
C LEU A 143 -4.58 -10.27 1.23
N ASP A 144 -5.39 -10.31 2.27
CA ASP A 144 -6.57 -11.17 2.32
C ASP A 144 -7.76 -10.42 1.72
N ILE A 145 -8.23 -10.88 0.57
CA ILE A 145 -9.42 -10.34 -0.10
C ILE A 145 -10.64 -11.11 0.39
N GLU A 146 -11.39 -10.49 1.28
CA GLU A 146 -12.59 -11.11 1.87
C GLU A 146 -13.78 -11.08 0.92
N ARG A 147 -13.91 -10.01 0.11
CA ARG A 147 -15.05 -9.81 -0.78
C ARG A 147 -14.75 -8.83 -1.91
N VAL A 148 -15.27 -9.15 -3.10
CA VAL A 148 -15.27 -8.27 -4.27
C VAL A 148 -16.68 -8.15 -4.83
N ASP A 149 -17.22 -6.92 -4.88
CA ASP A 149 -18.58 -6.62 -5.35
C ASP A 149 -18.57 -5.52 -6.40
N ILE A 150 -19.64 -5.47 -7.19
CA ILE A 150 -19.98 -4.30 -7.99
C ILE A 150 -21.05 -3.50 -7.26
N VAL A 151 -20.76 -2.25 -6.94
CA VAL A 151 -21.66 -1.34 -6.22
C VAL A 151 -22.06 -0.15 -7.08
N LYS A 152 -23.22 0.42 -6.81
CA LYS A 152 -23.67 1.68 -7.41
C LYS A 152 -23.19 2.84 -6.55
N ILE A 153 -22.71 3.90 -7.19
CA ILE A 153 -22.33 5.14 -6.51
C ILE A 153 -23.51 6.11 -6.57
N HIS A 154 -23.79 6.71 -5.45
CA HIS A 154 -24.76 7.79 -5.28
C HIS A 154 -24.04 9.02 -4.76
N GLN A 155 -24.54 10.18 -5.14
CA GLN A 155 -24.12 11.45 -4.55
C GLN A 155 -25.09 11.79 -3.43
N GLU A 156 -24.55 12.07 -2.25
CA GLU A 156 -25.29 12.46 -1.07
C GLU A 156 -24.82 13.85 -0.63
N GLU A 157 -25.72 14.63 -0.06
CA GLU A 157 -25.41 15.96 0.48
C GLU A 157 -24.64 15.87 1.80
N GLU A 158 -24.92 14.83 2.59
CA GLU A 158 -24.31 14.60 3.90
C GLU A 158 -23.95 13.12 4.04
N VAL A 159 -22.73 12.84 4.48
CA VAL A 159 -22.22 11.47 4.68
C VAL A 159 -21.50 11.35 6.02
N ASP A 160 -21.87 10.35 6.78
CA ASP A 160 -21.22 9.99 8.03
C ASP A 160 -20.03 9.05 7.75
N LEU A 161 -18.81 9.51 8.00
CA LEU A 161 -17.61 8.69 7.78
C LEU A 161 -17.43 7.70 8.93
N LYS A 162 -17.57 6.42 8.62
CA LYS A 162 -17.42 5.31 9.60
C LYS A 162 -15.98 4.77 9.69
N ARG A 163 -15.10 5.21 8.80
CA ARG A 163 -13.71 4.77 8.69
C ARG A 163 -12.82 5.94 8.34
N ASP A 164 -11.56 5.83 8.69
CA ASP A 164 -10.55 6.76 8.18
C ASP A 164 -10.44 6.65 6.66
N MET A 165 -10.23 7.77 5.99
CA MET A 165 -10.05 7.81 4.53
C MET A 165 -9.16 8.96 4.10
N TYR A 166 -8.55 8.81 2.94
CA TYR A 166 -7.86 9.92 2.31
C TYR A 166 -8.85 10.84 1.58
N ILE A 167 -8.83 12.11 1.95
CA ILE A 167 -9.64 13.16 1.33
C ILE A 167 -8.66 14.22 0.77
N PRO A 168 -8.80 14.64 -0.50
CA PRO A 168 -8.01 15.76 -1.03
C PRO A 168 -8.21 17.01 -0.18
N VAL A 169 -7.11 17.74 0.13
CA VAL A 169 -7.15 18.92 1.00
C VAL A 169 -8.18 19.96 0.52
N ALA A 170 -8.21 20.23 -0.79
CA ALA A 170 -9.18 21.17 -1.36
C ALA A 170 -10.64 20.74 -1.14
N MET A 171 -10.93 19.43 -1.17
CA MET A 171 -12.27 18.90 -0.86
C MET A 171 -12.57 19.02 0.64
N ALA A 172 -11.61 18.72 1.51
CA ALA A 172 -11.77 18.83 2.95
C ALA A 172 -12.08 20.28 3.37
N GLU A 173 -11.42 21.26 2.76
CA GLU A 173 -11.70 22.69 2.96
C GLU A 173 -13.11 23.07 2.49
N THR A 174 -13.54 22.59 1.32
CA THR A 174 -14.89 22.84 0.79
C THR A 174 -15.97 22.23 1.68
N LEU A 175 -15.72 21.06 2.26
CA LEU A 175 -16.64 20.37 3.18
C LEU A 175 -16.60 20.94 4.61
N GLY A 176 -15.74 21.93 4.88
CA GLY A 176 -15.63 22.55 6.20
C GLY A 176 -15.09 21.61 7.30
N ILE A 177 -14.30 20.59 6.92
CA ILE A 177 -13.72 19.66 7.90
C ILE A 177 -12.64 20.40 8.72
N GLU A 178 -12.78 20.35 10.04
CA GLU A 178 -11.85 21.02 10.94
C GLU A 178 -10.43 20.41 10.85
N LYS A 179 -9.42 21.27 10.77
CA LYS A 179 -8.00 20.85 10.71
C LYS A 179 -7.56 20.00 11.90
N SER A 180 -8.18 20.18 13.05
CA SER A 180 -7.97 19.39 14.28
C SER A 180 -8.32 17.91 14.13
N ARG A 181 -9.19 17.58 13.16
CA ARG A 181 -9.67 16.23 12.88
C ARG A 181 -8.92 15.55 11.73
N MET A 182 -7.89 16.19 11.18
CA MET A 182 -7.16 15.71 10.01
C MET A 182 -5.66 15.66 10.26
N THR A 183 -5.02 14.67 9.65
CA THR A 183 -3.57 14.64 9.46
C THR A 183 -3.28 14.77 7.98
N VAL A 184 -2.42 15.70 7.59
CA VAL A 184 -2.06 15.93 6.19
C VAL A 184 -0.89 15.03 5.80
N TYR A 185 -1.07 14.29 4.72
CA TYR A 185 -0.05 13.43 4.13
C TYR A 185 0.24 13.84 2.70
N HIS A 186 1.50 13.76 2.30
CA HIS A 186 1.90 13.85 0.90
C HIS A 186 1.96 12.44 0.32
N LEU A 187 0.95 12.07 -0.48
CA LEU A 187 0.83 10.75 -1.07
C LEU A 187 1.19 10.77 -2.55
N THR A 188 1.92 9.75 -2.99
CA THR A 188 2.15 9.51 -4.40
C THR A 188 0.92 8.83 -4.99
N LYS A 189 0.34 9.39 -6.06
CA LYS A 189 -0.74 8.77 -6.82
C LYS A 189 -0.18 7.95 -7.97
N GLU A 190 0.76 8.50 -8.71
CA GLU A 190 1.38 7.87 -9.86
C GLU A 190 2.91 7.89 -9.67
N LEU A 191 3.57 6.76 -9.90
CA LEU A 191 5.02 6.66 -9.93
C LEU A 191 5.46 6.58 -11.38
N SER A 192 6.11 7.63 -11.87
CA SER A 192 6.88 7.56 -13.10
C SER A 192 8.22 6.88 -12.78
N LEU A 193 8.45 5.69 -13.31
CA LEU A 193 9.78 5.10 -13.32
C LEU A 193 10.59 5.86 -14.36
N ILE A 194 11.36 6.83 -13.91
CA ILE A 194 12.44 7.39 -14.74
C ILE A 194 13.49 6.29 -14.81
N HIS A 195 13.69 5.74 -15.99
CA HIS A 195 14.86 4.88 -16.26
C HIS A 195 16.10 5.74 -16.09
N ILE A 196 16.83 5.48 -15.03
CA ILE A 196 18.19 6.00 -14.85
C ILE A 196 19.16 5.09 -15.61
#